data_3fe6b5a1e3c110265da3edfa8a2ba3e5
#
_entry.id   3fe6b5a1e3c110265da3edfa8a2ba3e5
#
_cell.length_a   1.000
_cell.length_b   1.000
_cell.length_c   1.000
_cell.angle_alpha   90.00
_cell.angle_beta   90.00
_cell.angle_gamma   90.00
#
_symmetry.space_group_name_H-M   'P 1'
#
loop_
_entity.id
_entity.type
_entity.pdbx_description
1 polymer ?
#
loop_
_entity_poly.entity_id
_entity_poly.type
_entity_poly.pdbx_seq_one_letter_code
_entity_poly.pdbx_strand_id
1 'polypeptide(L)'
;MAGEIRQSQIETLERKNAEALLGGGQDRIEAQHKKGKLTARERIHLLMDENSFEEIGKFVMHRSKDFGLDKQYYLGDGVVTGYGTINGRLVYVFSQDFTVLGGSLSETHAEKIVKIMELAMKNGAPVIGLNDSGGARIQEGVVSLGGYADIFYRNTLASGVIPQISAIMGPCAGGAVYSPAITDFIMMVEDTSYMFVTGPNVVKTVTHENVTSEELGGASTHSSKSGVTHFSCANEVECINYIKTLLSYVPQNCEELPPSIPYEEKADETRAVLDNILPENPNQPYDMREVIEGIIDADSFFEVHKNFGENIVVGFARLGGRSIGIVGNQPAVLAGVLDINASTKAARFVRFCDCFNVPLLVLEDVPGFLPGTDQEWRGIITNGAKLLYAFCEATVPRITVITRKAYGGAYDVMNSKHIGADMNYAWPTAEIAVMGAQGAAEIIFKREIAEAEDPAAKLAEKVQEYKDKFATPYRAAHRGFIDEVIMPGETRAKLIKAFKMLENKAVTLPRKKHGNIPL
;
A
#
# COMPACT_ATOMS: atom_id res chain seq x y z
N MET A 1 10.57 49.60 -34.76
CA MET A 1 9.96 48.39 -35.41
C MET A 1 10.47 47.08 -34.86
N ALA A 2 11.73 46.67 -35.00
CA ALA A 2 12.18 45.35 -34.49
C ALA A 2 12.12 45.21 -32.97
N GLY A 3 12.44 46.27 -32.23
CA GLY A 3 12.33 46.33 -30.76
C GLY A 3 10.91 46.30 -30.26
N GLU A 4 9.98 46.98 -30.90
CA GLU A 4 8.56 47.00 -30.57
C GLU A 4 7.86 45.67 -30.82
N ILE A 5 8.23 44.95 -31.91
CA ILE A 5 7.71 43.63 -32.20
C ILE A 5 8.15 42.63 -31.10
N ARG A 6 9.43 42.68 -30.72
CA ARG A 6 9.95 41.85 -29.63
C ARG A 6 9.26 42.13 -28.29
N GLN A 7 9.05 43.41 -27.96
CA GLN A 7 8.37 43.80 -26.74
C GLN A 7 6.93 43.28 -26.70
N SER A 8 6.16 43.42 -27.79
CA SER A 8 4.79 42.89 -27.91
C SER A 8 4.72 41.36 -27.79
N GLN A 9 5.74 40.64 -28.26
CA GLN A 9 5.82 39.17 -28.10
C GLN A 9 6.05 38.78 -26.64
N ILE A 10 6.91 39.49 -25.90
CA ILE A 10 7.17 39.28 -24.48
C ILE A 10 5.91 39.54 -23.67
N GLU A 11 5.24 40.68 -23.89
CA GLU A 11 3.97 41.02 -23.22
C GLU A 11 2.87 39.98 -23.47
N THR A 12 2.84 39.41 -24.68
CA THR A 12 1.91 38.32 -25.03
C THR A 12 2.21 37.06 -24.22
N LEU A 13 3.50 36.69 -24.04
CA LEU A 13 3.90 35.55 -23.23
C LEU A 13 3.55 35.75 -21.75
N GLU A 14 3.87 36.92 -21.20
CA GLU A 14 3.54 37.27 -19.81
C GLU A 14 2.05 37.19 -19.54
N ARG A 15 1.21 37.75 -20.43
CA ARG A 15 -0.25 37.69 -20.33
C ARG A 15 -0.75 36.24 -20.38
N LYS A 16 -0.25 35.42 -21.31
CA LYS A 16 -0.65 34.00 -21.40
C LYS A 16 -0.19 33.18 -20.20
N ASN A 17 0.98 33.46 -19.65
CA ASN A 17 1.40 32.84 -18.40
C ASN A 17 0.48 33.21 -17.23
N ALA A 18 0.13 34.47 -17.09
CA ALA A 18 -0.81 34.92 -16.05
C ALA A 18 -2.20 34.28 -16.22
N GLU A 19 -2.70 34.20 -17.46
CA GLU A 19 -3.96 33.52 -17.79
C GLU A 19 -3.93 32.04 -17.41
N ALA A 20 -2.87 31.32 -17.75
CA ALA A 20 -2.71 29.88 -17.44
C ALA A 20 -2.67 29.61 -15.93
N LEU A 21 -2.17 30.53 -15.13
CA LEU A 21 -2.13 30.40 -13.67
C LEU A 21 -3.52 30.48 -13.02
N LEU A 22 -4.48 31.14 -13.66
CA LEU A 22 -5.83 31.33 -13.13
C LEU A 22 -6.75 30.11 -13.36
N GLY A 23 -6.35 29.13 -14.19
CA GLY A 23 -7.18 27.97 -14.49
C GLY A 23 -8.60 28.34 -14.90
N GLY A 24 -9.61 28.00 -14.10
CA GLY A 24 -11.02 28.33 -14.34
C GLY A 24 -11.42 29.76 -13.95
N GLY A 25 -10.50 30.57 -13.44
CA GLY A 25 -10.72 31.95 -12.99
C GLY A 25 -10.90 32.13 -11.49
N GLN A 26 -10.73 33.37 -11.03
CA GLN A 26 -10.67 33.71 -9.60
C GLN A 26 -11.91 33.24 -8.81
N ASP A 27 -13.11 33.45 -9.34
CA ASP A 27 -14.35 33.07 -8.66
C ASP A 27 -14.41 31.56 -8.36
N ARG A 28 -13.89 30.73 -9.29
CA ARG A 28 -13.85 29.27 -9.11
C ARG A 28 -12.76 28.84 -8.15
N ILE A 29 -11.63 29.53 -8.12
CA ILE A 29 -10.57 29.33 -7.11
C ILE A 29 -11.14 29.62 -5.71
N GLU A 30 -11.82 30.74 -5.53
CA GLU A 30 -12.46 31.09 -4.24
C GLU A 30 -13.53 30.06 -3.83
N ALA A 31 -14.30 29.55 -4.79
CA ALA A 31 -15.28 28.49 -4.53
C ALA A 31 -14.62 27.16 -4.10
N GLN A 32 -13.41 26.87 -4.59
CA GLN A 32 -12.61 25.72 -4.17
C GLN A 32 -12.13 25.91 -2.73
N HIS A 33 -11.54 27.06 -2.41
CA HIS A 33 -11.08 27.41 -1.06
C HIS A 33 -12.21 27.40 -0.03
N LYS A 34 -13.41 27.89 -0.36
CA LYS A 34 -14.59 27.83 0.52
C LYS A 34 -15.02 26.42 0.89
N LYS A 35 -14.63 25.43 0.10
CA LYS A 35 -14.84 23.99 0.40
C LYS A 35 -13.68 23.35 1.19
N GLY A 36 -12.71 24.13 1.63
CA GLY A 36 -11.52 23.64 2.32
C GLY A 36 -10.51 22.93 1.40
N LYS A 37 -10.60 23.12 0.08
CA LYS A 37 -9.75 22.46 -0.91
C LYS A 37 -8.74 23.42 -1.51
N LEU A 38 -7.56 22.92 -1.80
CA LEU A 38 -6.52 23.63 -2.51
C LEU A 38 -6.75 23.55 -4.03
N THR A 39 -6.16 24.49 -4.78
CA THR A 39 -6.07 24.39 -6.24
C THR A 39 -5.03 23.37 -6.68
N ALA A 40 -5.10 22.94 -7.94
CA ALA A 40 -4.12 22.03 -8.53
C ALA A 40 -2.68 22.51 -8.39
N ARG A 41 -2.44 23.82 -8.54
CA ARG A 41 -1.12 24.44 -8.43
C ARG A 41 -0.63 24.54 -7.00
N GLU A 42 -1.47 24.90 -6.06
CA GLU A 42 -1.15 24.95 -4.62
C GLU A 42 -0.74 23.58 -4.11
N ARG A 43 -1.44 22.50 -4.54
CA ARG A 43 -1.09 21.11 -4.23
C ARG A 43 0.31 20.75 -4.72
N ILE A 44 0.65 21.13 -5.96
CA ILE A 44 2.00 20.88 -6.52
C ILE A 44 3.06 21.67 -5.77
N HIS A 45 2.81 22.93 -5.43
CA HIS A 45 3.75 23.75 -4.67
C HIS A 45 4.02 23.20 -3.26
N LEU A 46 3.01 22.63 -2.61
CA LEU A 46 3.19 21.95 -1.33
C LEU A 46 3.91 20.61 -1.46
N LEU A 47 3.72 19.91 -2.58
CA LEU A 47 4.31 18.59 -2.82
C LEU A 47 5.79 18.67 -3.17
N MET A 48 6.18 19.60 -4.04
CA MET A 48 7.53 19.70 -4.59
C MET A 48 8.47 20.52 -3.68
N ASP A 49 9.76 20.27 -3.84
CA ASP A 49 10.80 21.13 -3.27
C ASP A 49 10.68 22.54 -3.87
N GLU A 50 11.04 23.54 -3.09
CA GLU A 50 10.92 24.95 -3.48
C GLU A 50 11.66 25.22 -4.80
N ASN A 51 10.99 25.88 -5.74
CA ASN A 51 11.51 26.25 -7.07
C ASN A 51 11.95 25.09 -7.96
N SER A 52 11.57 23.85 -7.65
CA SER A 52 11.95 22.68 -8.45
C SER A 52 10.95 22.30 -9.55
N PHE A 53 9.73 22.82 -9.49
CA PHE A 53 8.66 22.40 -10.42
C PHE A 53 8.80 23.06 -11.79
N GLU A 54 8.85 22.23 -12.82
CA GLU A 54 8.83 22.63 -14.23
C GLU A 54 7.57 22.13 -14.91
N GLU A 55 6.71 23.06 -15.33
CA GLU A 55 5.42 22.73 -15.96
C GLU A 55 5.55 22.36 -17.44
N ILE A 56 4.94 21.27 -17.84
CA ILE A 56 4.87 20.80 -19.24
C ILE A 56 3.45 20.93 -19.75
N GLY A 57 3.28 21.51 -20.96
CA GLY A 57 1.98 21.62 -21.61
C GLY A 57 1.08 22.72 -21.05
N LYS A 58 1.63 23.77 -20.45
CA LYS A 58 0.91 24.91 -19.88
C LYS A 58 -0.09 25.57 -20.82
N PHE A 59 0.21 25.63 -22.11
CA PHE A 59 -0.60 26.31 -23.14
C PHE A 59 -1.45 25.36 -23.98
N VAL A 60 -1.51 24.07 -23.64
CA VAL A 60 -2.39 23.10 -24.31
C VAL A 60 -3.84 23.46 -24.01
N MET A 61 -4.71 23.33 -25.02
CA MET A 61 -6.15 23.58 -24.91
C MET A 61 -6.92 22.42 -25.53
N HIS A 62 -8.18 22.22 -25.10
CA HIS A 62 -9.06 21.24 -25.73
C HIS A 62 -9.31 21.57 -27.22
N ARG A 63 -9.69 20.54 -27.98
CA ARG A 63 -9.95 20.64 -29.44
C ARG A 63 -11.44 20.58 -29.79
N SER A 64 -12.31 20.37 -28.79
CA SER A 64 -13.74 20.25 -28.98
C SER A 64 -14.37 21.59 -29.43
N LYS A 65 -15.31 21.49 -30.37
CA LYS A 65 -16.11 22.64 -30.87
C LYS A 65 -17.60 22.48 -30.58
N ASP A 66 -17.99 21.34 -29.97
CA ASP A 66 -19.38 21.01 -29.73
C ASP A 66 -19.88 21.58 -28.40
N PHE A 67 -21.18 21.70 -28.26
CA PHE A 67 -21.86 22.10 -27.02
C PHE A 67 -21.34 23.42 -26.38
N GLY A 68 -20.87 24.36 -27.22
CA GLY A 68 -20.38 25.66 -26.77
C GLY A 68 -18.96 25.68 -26.24
N LEU A 69 -18.20 24.57 -26.35
CA LEU A 69 -16.79 24.53 -25.96
C LEU A 69 -15.91 25.36 -26.91
N ASP A 70 -16.35 25.62 -28.14
CA ASP A 70 -15.71 26.54 -29.10
C ASP A 70 -15.56 27.99 -28.57
N LYS A 71 -16.30 28.35 -27.51
CA LYS A 71 -16.28 29.66 -26.84
C LYS A 71 -15.61 29.63 -25.48
N GLN A 72 -15.14 28.47 -25.02
CA GLN A 72 -14.55 28.28 -23.69
C GLN A 72 -13.11 27.77 -23.83
N TYR A 73 -12.15 28.65 -23.65
CA TYR A 73 -10.74 28.33 -23.80
C TYR A 73 -10.04 28.44 -22.43
N TYR A 74 -9.50 27.31 -21.97
CA TYR A 74 -8.72 27.25 -20.74
C TYR A 74 -7.32 26.70 -21.06
N LEU A 75 -6.28 27.50 -20.77
CA LEU A 75 -4.91 27.07 -20.91
C LEU A 75 -4.60 25.96 -19.91
N GLY A 76 -3.96 24.91 -20.37
CA GLY A 76 -3.67 23.71 -19.58
C GLY A 76 -4.77 22.66 -19.56
N ASP A 77 -5.96 22.96 -20.07
CA ASP A 77 -7.12 22.04 -20.23
C ASP A 77 -7.47 21.22 -18.99
N GLY A 78 -7.49 21.85 -17.82
CA GLY A 78 -7.95 21.23 -16.57
C GLY A 78 -6.98 20.25 -15.90
N VAL A 79 -5.71 20.23 -16.31
CA VAL A 79 -4.66 19.48 -15.64
C VAL A 79 -3.32 20.20 -15.68
N VAL A 80 -2.66 20.32 -14.54
CA VAL A 80 -1.30 20.81 -14.43
C VAL A 80 -0.37 19.61 -14.44
N THR A 81 0.58 19.57 -15.35
CA THR A 81 1.51 18.44 -15.54
C THR A 81 2.94 18.93 -15.58
N GLY A 82 3.87 18.16 -15.03
CA GLY A 82 5.27 18.53 -15.01
C GLY A 82 6.13 17.56 -14.20
N TYR A 83 7.31 18.03 -13.86
CA TYR A 83 8.27 17.31 -13.02
C TYR A 83 8.94 18.28 -12.04
N GLY A 84 9.52 17.72 -11.02
CA GLY A 84 10.29 18.45 -10.01
C GLY A 84 10.98 17.48 -9.07
N THR A 85 11.37 17.95 -7.90
CA THR A 85 11.99 17.08 -6.89
C THR A 85 11.16 17.04 -5.60
N ILE A 86 11.28 15.94 -4.89
CA ILE A 86 10.84 15.76 -3.51
C ILE A 86 12.04 15.25 -2.71
N ASN A 87 12.50 16.03 -1.74
CA ASN A 87 13.74 15.74 -1.00
C ASN A 87 14.93 15.48 -1.95
N GLY A 88 15.05 16.29 -3.00
CA GLY A 88 16.11 16.20 -4.01
C GLY A 88 15.93 15.07 -5.03
N ARG A 89 14.92 14.24 -4.95
CA ARG A 89 14.66 13.11 -5.86
C ARG A 89 13.66 13.49 -6.94
N LEU A 90 13.98 13.17 -8.20
CA LEU A 90 13.11 13.44 -9.35
C LEU A 90 11.77 12.71 -9.23
N VAL A 91 10.68 13.42 -9.46
CA VAL A 91 9.32 12.87 -9.57
C VAL A 91 8.56 13.56 -10.70
N TYR A 92 7.61 12.84 -11.27
CA TYR A 92 6.67 13.36 -12.24
C TYR A 92 5.29 13.48 -11.60
N VAL A 93 4.55 14.55 -11.94
CA VAL A 93 3.25 14.84 -11.33
C VAL A 93 2.24 15.29 -12.38
N PHE A 94 1.01 14.88 -12.18
CA PHE A 94 -0.15 15.54 -12.75
C PHE A 94 -1.14 15.90 -11.64
N SER A 95 -1.74 17.08 -11.73
CA SER A 95 -2.75 17.56 -10.77
C SER A 95 -3.97 18.04 -11.54
N GLN A 96 -5.11 17.39 -11.35
CA GLN A 96 -6.35 17.75 -12.00
C GLN A 96 -6.92 19.03 -11.38
N ASP A 97 -7.31 19.97 -12.24
CA ASP A 97 -7.83 21.28 -11.84
C ASP A 97 -9.36 21.30 -11.92
N PHE A 98 -10.01 21.09 -10.79
CA PHE A 98 -11.46 21.09 -10.69
C PHE A 98 -12.09 22.44 -11.06
N THR A 99 -11.34 23.54 -11.06
CA THR A 99 -11.83 24.86 -11.49
C THR A 99 -12.11 24.93 -12.98
N VAL A 100 -11.48 24.04 -13.78
CA VAL A 100 -11.66 23.96 -15.23
C VAL A 100 -12.56 22.79 -15.58
N LEU A 101 -13.81 23.06 -15.92
CA LEU A 101 -14.81 22.08 -16.36
C LEU A 101 -14.93 20.87 -15.39
N GLY A 102 -14.80 21.13 -14.06
CA GLY A 102 -14.85 20.11 -13.03
C GLY A 102 -13.71 19.08 -13.11
N GLY A 103 -12.55 19.45 -13.63
CA GLY A 103 -11.41 18.56 -13.80
C GLY A 103 -11.68 17.38 -14.75
N SER A 104 -12.73 17.48 -15.59
CA SER A 104 -13.14 16.39 -16.46
C SER A 104 -12.10 16.09 -17.54
N LEU A 105 -11.88 14.80 -17.82
CA LEU A 105 -10.89 14.33 -18.76
C LEU A 105 -11.35 14.55 -20.22
N SER A 106 -10.58 15.31 -20.97
CA SER A 106 -10.66 15.46 -22.42
C SER A 106 -9.58 14.63 -23.12
N GLU A 107 -9.57 14.64 -24.45
CA GLU A 107 -8.46 14.10 -25.24
C GLU A 107 -7.12 14.73 -24.85
N THR A 108 -7.03 16.05 -24.88
CA THR A 108 -5.78 16.79 -24.61
C THR A 108 -5.35 16.74 -23.16
N HIS A 109 -6.28 16.70 -22.23
CA HIS A 109 -6.03 16.43 -20.82
C HIS A 109 -5.35 15.05 -20.62
N ALA A 110 -5.90 14.01 -21.27
CA ALA A 110 -5.33 12.67 -21.26
C ALA A 110 -3.93 12.62 -21.90
N GLU A 111 -3.75 13.24 -23.07
CA GLU A 111 -2.44 13.32 -23.75
C GLU A 111 -1.37 13.94 -22.87
N LYS A 112 -1.70 14.96 -22.08
CA LYS A 112 -0.77 15.58 -21.12
C LYS A 112 -0.36 14.60 -20.02
N ILE A 113 -1.33 13.88 -19.43
CA ILE A 113 -1.05 12.86 -18.40
C ILE A 113 -0.20 11.73 -18.98
N VAL A 114 -0.57 11.20 -20.14
CA VAL A 114 0.19 10.13 -20.84
C VAL A 114 1.63 10.55 -21.09
N LYS A 115 1.85 11.78 -21.54
CA LYS A 115 3.21 12.31 -21.77
C LYS A 115 4.04 12.29 -20.49
N ILE A 116 3.46 12.68 -19.36
CA ILE A 116 4.16 12.66 -18.05
C ILE A 116 4.48 11.24 -17.62
N MET A 117 3.55 10.30 -17.77
CA MET A 117 3.77 8.90 -17.43
C MET A 117 4.87 8.26 -18.30
N GLU A 118 4.89 8.56 -19.61
CA GLU A 118 5.94 8.08 -20.50
C GLU A 118 7.33 8.67 -20.16
N LEU A 119 7.39 9.94 -19.77
CA LEU A 119 8.63 10.55 -19.32
C LEU A 119 9.10 9.94 -18.00
N ALA A 120 8.20 9.67 -17.06
CA ALA A 120 8.49 9.02 -15.80
C ALA A 120 9.11 7.62 -16.03
N MET A 121 8.48 6.79 -16.89
CA MET A 121 9.01 5.46 -17.23
C MET A 121 10.38 5.54 -17.92
N LYS A 122 10.57 6.48 -18.85
CA LYS A 122 11.86 6.67 -19.57
C LYS A 122 12.99 7.11 -18.65
N ASN A 123 12.69 7.83 -17.58
CA ASN A 123 13.67 8.34 -16.64
C ASN A 123 13.75 7.50 -15.35
N GLY A 124 12.94 6.43 -15.23
CA GLY A 124 12.92 5.57 -14.05
C GLY A 124 12.58 6.35 -12.76
N ALA A 125 11.56 7.19 -12.80
CA ALA A 125 11.18 8.04 -11.67
C ALA A 125 9.71 7.87 -11.30
N PRO A 126 9.31 8.02 -10.01
CA PRO A 126 7.93 7.91 -9.57
C PRO A 126 6.99 8.87 -10.29
N VAL A 127 5.74 8.44 -10.48
CA VAL A 127 4.64 9.28 -10.97
C VAL A 127 3.57 9.45 -9.89
N ILE A 128 3.14 10.69 -9.69
CA ILE A 128 2.16 11.08 -8.67
C ILE A 128 0.97 11.72 -9.36
N GLY A 129 -0.21 11.16 -9.15
CA GLY A 129 -1.50 11.72 -9.58
C GLY A 129 -2.21 12.39 -8.42
N LEU A 130 -2.48 13.70 -8.52
CA LEU A 130 -3.34 14.44 -7.61
C LEU A 130 -4.71 14.56 -8.28
N ASN A 131 -5.63 13.69 -7.88
CA ASN A 131 -6.89 13.44 -8.59
C ASN A 131 -8.03 14.27 -7.99
N ASP A 132 -8.71 15.04 -8.85
CA ASP A 132 -9.87 15.86 -8.51
C ASP A 132 -10.71 16.07 -9.79
N SER A 133 -11.57 15.10 -10.14
CA SER A 133 -12.23 15.03 -11.44
C SER A 133 -13.64 14.49 -11.37
N GLY A 134 -14.53 15.14 -12.06
CA GLY A 134 -15.91 14.66 -12.31
C GLY A 134 -16.00 13.47 -13.27
N GLY A 135 -14.88 12.98 -13.81
CA GLY A 135 -14.86 11.86 -14.76
C GLY A 135 -14.65 12.29 -16.22
N ALA A 136 -15.20 11.55 -17.17
CA ALA A 136 -15.08 11.85 -18.59
C ALA A 136 -15.78 13.17 -18.97
N ARG A 137 -15.16 13.97 -19.84
CA ARG A 137 -15.79 15.17 -20.42
C ARG A 137 -16.86 14.75 -21.42
N ILE A 138 -18.12 14.77 -21.00
CA ILE A 138 -19.26 14.25 -21.74
C ILE A 138 -19.38 14.90 -23.12
N GLN A 139 -19.05 16.19 -23.23
CA GLN A 139 -19.10 16.96 -24.46
C GLN A 139 -18.13 16.46 -25.54
N GLU A 140 -17.14 15.70 -25.20
CA GLU A 140 -16.16 15.10 -26.13
C GLU A 140 -16.50 13.65 -26.49
N GLY A 141 -17.51 13.06 -25.85
CA GLY A 141 -18.00 11.72 -26.19
C GLY A 141 -16.95 10.63 -26.04
N VAL A 142 -16.86 9.72 -27.02
CA VAL A 142 -15.99 8.54 -26.98
C VAL A 142 -14.49 8.87 -26.94
N VAL A 143 -14.09 10.04 -27.38
CA VAL A 143 -12.67 10.49 -27.37
C VAL A 143 -12.16 10.59 -25.94
N SER A 144 -13.00 11.08 -25.03
CA SER A 144 -12.70 11.11 -23.60
C SER A 144 -12.48 9.69 -23.01
N LEU A 145 -13.26 8.70 -23.45
CA LEU A 145 -13.07 7.30 -23.04
C LEU A 145 -11.76 6.73 -23.58
N GLY A 146 -11.41 7.06 -24.83
CA GLY A 146 -10.11 6.72 -25.41
C GLY A 146 -8.94 7.25 -24.58
N GLY A 147 -9.05 8.50 -24.10
CA GLY A 147 -8.07 9.11 -23.21
C GLY A 147 -7.87 8.35 -21.90
N TYR A 148 -8.96 7.88 -21.26
CA TYR A 148 -8.86 7.01 -20.09
C TYR A 148 -8.15 5.69 -20.40
N ALA A 149 -8.52 5.04 -21.50
CA ALA A 149 -7.90 3.78 -21.91
C ALA A 149 -6.38 3.93 -22.11
N ASP A 150 -5.95 5.04 -22.70
CA ASP A 150 -4.54 5.38 -22.88
C ASP A 150 -3.79 5.52 -21.55
N ILE A 151 -4.42 6.12 -20.54
CA ILE A 151 -3.86 6.22 -19.19
C ILE A 151 -3.79 4.84 -18.53
N PHE A 152 -4.87 4.02 -18.59
CA PHE A 152 -4.88 2.66 -18.00
C PHE A 152 -3.78 1.79 -18.60
N TYR A 153 -3.57 1.88 -19.89
CA TYR A 153 -2.49 1.15 -20.57
C TYR A 153 -1.12 1.55 -20.02
N ARG A 154 -0.86 2.85 -19.82
CA ARG A 154 0.41 3.33 -19.23
C ARG A 154 0.54 2.95 -17.76
N ASN A 155 -0.53 2.99 -16.96
CA ASN A 155 -0.50 2.48 -15.59
C ASN A 155 -0.05 1.01 -15.56
N THR A 156 -0.58 0.20 -16.47
CA THR A 156 -0.23 -1.23 -16.56
C THR A 156 1.24 -1.42 -16.97
N LEU A 157 1.74 -0.65 -17.94
CA LEU A 157 3.16 -0.72 -18.36
C LEU A 157 4.12 -0.23 -17.26
N ALA A 158 3.70 0.73 -16.46
CA ALA A 158 4.50 1.28 -15.36
C ALA A 158 4.48 0.42 -14.10
N SER A 159 3.51 -0.50 -13.99
CA SER A 159 3.33 -1.37 -12.82
C SER A 159 4.56 -2.25 -12.58
N GLY A 160 5.15 -2.14 -11.38
CA GLY A 160 6.39 -2.82 -11.01
C GLY A 160 7.65 -2.29 -11.69
N VAL A 161 7.56 -1.19 -12.45
CA VAL A 161 8.71 -0.51 -13.08
C VAL A 161 9.07 0.76 -12.33
N ILE A 162 8.10 1.61 -12.07
CA ILE A 162 8.24 2.84 -11.28
C ILE A 162 7.12 2.92 -10.25
N PRO A 163 7.34 3.48 -9.06
CA PRO A 163 6.27 3.71 -8.09
C PRO A 163 5.20 4.65 -8.65
N GLN A 164 3.94 4.25 -8.49
CA GLN A 164 2.77 5.01 -8.91
C GLN A 164 1.90 5.33 -7.69
N ILE A 165 1.69 6.62 -7.41
CA ILE A 165 0.93 7.09 -6.24
C ILE A 165 -0.25 7.92 -6.72
N SER A 166 -1.44 7.61 -6.23
CA SER A 166 -2.66 8.37 -6.48
C SER A 166 -3.20 8.99 -5.19
N ALA A 167 -3.31 10.31 -5.15
CA ALA A 167 -3.97 11.03 -4.06
C ALA A 167 -5.31 11.57 -4.56
N ILE A 168 -6.39 11.15 -3.91
CA ILE A 168 -7.75 11.57 -4.25
C ILE A 168 -8.10 12.76 -3.35
N MET A 169 -8.17 13.93 -3.96
CA MET A 169 -8.35 15.22 -3.26
C MET A 169 -9.68 15.89 -3.61
N GLY A 170 -10.59 15.15 -4.22
CA GLY A 170 -11.92 15.59 -4.60
C GLY A 170 -12.72 14.43 -5.18
N PRO A 171 -13.79 14.72 -5.94
CA PRO A 171 -14.51 13.69 -6.67
C PRO A 171 -13.59 12.90 -7.60
N CYS A 172 -13.81 11.57 -7.65
CA CYS A 172 -13.18 10.66 -8.59
C CYS A 172 -14.25 9.62 -8.98
N ALA A 173 -14.91 9.84 -10.12
CA ALA A 173 -16.11 9.09 -10.47
C ALA A 173 -16.01 8.46 -11.86
N GLY A 174 -16.72 7.34 -12.05
CA GLY A 174 -16.78 6.62 -13.32
C GLY A 174 -15.42 6.09 -13.76
N GLY A 175 -15.02 6.37 -15.01
CA GLY A 175 -13.72 5.96 -15.55
C GLY A 175 -12.51 6.45 -14.75
N ALA A 176 -12.64 7.54 -14.02
CA ALA A 176 -11.56 8.13 -13.24
C ALA A 176 -11.06 7.23 -12.10
N VAL A 177 -11.87 6.27 -11.61
CA VAL A 177 -11.48 5.41 -10.47
C VAL A 177 -10.51 4.30 -10.86
N TYR A 178 -10.49 3.89 -12.12
CA TYR A 178 -9.71 2.71 -12.53
C TYR A 178 -8.22 2.99 -12.63
N SER A 179 -7.81 4.19 -13.06
CA SER A 179 -6.39 4.57 -13.05
C SER A 179 -5.80 4.51 -11.64
N PRO A 180 -6.37 5.17 -10.61
CA PRO A 180 -5.91 4.98 -9.23
C PRO A 180 -5.91 3.52 -8.77
N ALA A 181 -6.92 2.73 -9.12
CA ALA A 181 -7.02 1.33 -8.71
C ALA A 181 -5.88 0.44 -9.27
N ILE A 182 -5.27 0.82 -10.39
CA ILE A 182 -4.11 0.14 -10.97
C ILE A 182 -2.80 0.59 -10.30
N THR A 183 -2.74 1.79 -9.72
CA THR A 183 -1.53 2.33 -9.07
C THR A 183 -1.17 1.58 -7.79
N ASP A 184 0.04 1.81 -7.27
CA ASP A 184 0.55 1.08 -6.12
C ASP A 184 -0.10 1.51 -4.81
N PHE A 185 -0.28 2.82 -4.61
CA PHE A 185 -0.89 3.39 -3.41
C PHE A 185 -1.95 4.41 -3.74
N ILE A 186 -3.07 4.33 -3.00
CA ILE A 186 -4.17 5.29 -3.04
C ILE A 186 -4.28 5.94 -1.68
N MET A 187 -4.28 7.27 -1.66
CA MET A 187 -4.55 8.10 -0.50
C MET A 187 -5.84 8.88 -0.73
N MET A 188 -6.68 9.00 0.28
CA MET A 188 -7.94 9.77 0.17
C MET A 188 -8.04 10.79 1.30
N VAL A 189 -8.50 11.99 0.96
CA VAL A 189 -8.77 13.04 1.95
C VAL A 189 -10.20 12.88 2.47
N GLU A 190 -10.37 12.85 3.78
CA GLU A 190 -11.67 12.73 4.44
C GLU A 190 -12.61 13.88 4.08
N ASP A 191 -13.91 13.64 4.08
CA ASP A 191 -14.99 14.59 3.84
C ASP A 191 -15.00 15.32 2.49
N THR A 192 -13.88 15.36 1.76
CA THR A 192 -13.76 16.12 0.51
C THR A 192 -13.50 15.25 -0.70
N SER A 193 -13.11 13.99 -0.53
CA SER A 193 -12.80 13.08 -1.62
C SER A 193 -13.73 11.86 -1.66
N TYR A 194 -14.09 11.45 -2.85
CA TYR A 194 -14.99 10.31 -3.08
C TYR A 194 -14.52 9.51 -4.28
N MET A 195 -14.57 8.18 -4.16
CA MET A 195 -14.36 7.25 -5.28
C MET A 195 -15.57 6.35 -5.44
N PHE A 196 -16.18 6.32 -6.62
CA PHE A 196 -17.25 5.36 -6.94
C PHE A 196 -17.40 5.19 -8.45
N VAL A 197 -17.82 4.00 -8.88
CA VAL A 197 -18.10 3.72 -10.29
C VAL A 197 -19.28 4.57 -10.76
N THR A 198 -20.34 4.63 -9.95
CA THR A 198 -21.52 5.49 -10.17
C THR A 198 -21.92 6.17 -8.86
N GLY A 199 -22.30 7.44 -8.95
CA GLY A 199 -22.66 8.23 -7.79
C GLY A 199 -24.01 7.86 -7.16
N PRO A 200 -24.33 8.42 -5.96
CA PRO A 200 -25.53 8.10 -5.18
C PRO A 200 -26.85 8.19 -5.95
N ASN A 201 -26.98 9.14 -6.87
CA ASN A 201 -28.20 9.30 -7.67
C ASN A 201 -28.47 8.12 -8.59
N VAL A 202 -27.43 7.54 -9.19
CA VAL A 202 -27.55 6.37 -10.06
C VAL A 202 -27.85 5.13 -9.21
N VAL A 203 -27.17 4.97 -8.07
CA VAL A 203 -27.43 3.91 -7.09
C VAL A 203 -28.90 3.94 -6.68
N LYS A 204 -29.43 5.11 -6.27
CA LYS A 204 -30.85 5.27 -5.92
C LYS A 204 -31.80 4.89 -7.04
N THR A 205 -31.47 5.22 -8.28
CA THR A 205 -32.33 4.93 -9.43
C THR A 205 -32.34 3.45 -9.80
N VAL A 206 -31.20 2.76 -9.69
CA VAL A 206 -31.02 1.38 -10.16
C VAL A 206 -31.28 0.35 -9.06
N THR A 207 -30.72 0.56 -7.85
CA THR A 207 -30.83 -0.39 -6.75
C THR A 207 -31.82 0.02 -5.67
N HIS A 208 -32.37 1.25 -5.75
CA HIS A 208 -33.27 1.87 -4.76
C HIS A 208 -32.64 2.10 -3.39
N GLU A 209 -31.32 2.03 -3.27
CA GLU A 209 -30.59 2.35 -2.05
C GLU A 209 -30.45 3.86 -1.89
N ASN A 210 -30.66 4.36 -0.66
CA ASN A 210 -30.38 5.75 -0.31
C ASN A 210 -29.06 5.81 0.44
N VAL A 211 -28.02 6.36 -0.18
CA VAL A 211 -26.68 6.50 0.39
C VAL A 211 -26.14 7.90 0.11
N THR A 212 -25.35 8.43 1.01
CA THR A 212 -24.57 9.65 0.79
C THR A 212 -23.29 9.33 -0.02
N SER A 213 -22.62 10.35 -0.53
CA SER A 213 -21.33 10.16 -1.22
C SER A 213 -20.27 9.60 -0.26
N GLU A 214 -20.27 10.03 1.01
CA GLU A 214 -19.35 9.54 2.03
C GLU A 214 -19.60 8.05 2.37
N GLU A 215 -20.87 7.67 2.57
CA GLU A 215 -21.23 6.27 2.85
C GLU A 215 -20.94 5.34 1.67
N LEU A 216 -21.11 5.83 0.43
CA LEU A 216 -20.89 5.03 -0.78
C LEU A 216 -19.40 4.86 -1.09
N GLY A 217 -18.63 5.94 -1.04
CA GLY A 217 -17.27 5.94 -1.53
C GLY A 217 -16.35 7.01 -0.93
N GLY A 218 -16.60 7.42 0.31
CA GLY A 218 -15.70 8.30 1.05
C GLY A 218 -14.44 7.60 1.55
N ALA A 219 -13.49 8.37 2.07
CA ALA A 219 -12.22 7.87 2.56
C ALA A 219 -12.39 6.82 3.67
N SER A 220 -13.30 7.06 4.62
CA SER A 220 -13.62 6.12 5.71
C SER A 220 -14.16 4.78 5.18
N THR A 221 -15.07 4.80 4.21
CA THR A 221 -15.63 3.60 3.59
C THR A 221 -14.56 2.79 2.86
N HIS A 222 -13.73 3.44 2.07
CA HIS A 222 -12.70 2.76 1.31
C HIS A 222 -11.50 2.31 2.15
N SER A 223 -11.20 2.98 3.26
CA SER A 223 -10.15 2.55 4.18
C SER A 223 -10.53 1.40 5.08
N SER A 224 -11.84 1.18 5.37
CA SER A 224 -12.27 0.16 6.33
C SER A 224 -13.05 -1.01 5.70
N LYS A 225 -13.86 -0.76 4.66
CA LYS A 225 -14.75 -1.78 4.09
C LYS A 225 -14.20 -2.41 2.82
N SER A 226 -13.74 -1.60 1.85
CA SER A 226 -13.31 -2.11 0.55
C SER A 226 -11.79 -2.35 0.45
N GLY A 227 -10.98 -1.69 1.28
CA GLY A 227 -9.52 -1.75 1.20
C GLY A 227 -8.92 -1.08 -0.05
N VAL A 228 -9.69 -0.27 -0.77
CA VAL A 228 -9.18 0.49 -1.93
C VAL A 228 -8.19 1.56 -1.49
N THR A 229 -8.48 2.23 -0.38
CA THR A 229 -7.63 3.30 0.15
C THR A 229 -6.59 2.75 1.12
N HIS A 230 -5.33 3.01 0.83
CA HIS A 230 -4.20 2.63 1.66
C HIS A 230 -4.01 3.57 2.86
N PHE A 231 -4.31 4.87 2.65
CA PHE A 231 -4.17 5.91 3.68
C PHE A 231 -5.38 6.86 3.64
N SER A 232 -6.09 6.99 4.76
CA SER A 232 -7.10 8.02 4.99
C SER A 232 -6.41 9.21 5.65
N CYS A 233 -6.58 10.41 5.09
CA CYS A 233 -5.89 11.63 5.49
C CYS A 233 -6.92 12.68 5.93
N ALA A 234 -6.71 13.30 7.09
CA ALA A 234 -7.63 14.30 7.62
C ALA A 234 -7.75 15.56 6.75
N ASN A 235 -6.73 15.87 5.96
CA ASN A 235 -6.72 17.01 5.04
C ASN A 235 -5.67 16.84 3.93
N GLU A 236 -5.68 17.74 2.94
CA GLU A 236 -4.78 17.69 1.79
C GLU A 236 -3.29 17.84 2.18
N VAL A 237 -2.97 18.62 3.21
CA VAL A 237 -1.58 18.80 3.68
C VAL A 237 -1.03 17.52 4.28
N GLU A 238 -1.82 16.82 5.10
CA GLU A 238 -1.45 15.52 5.64
C GLU A 238 -1.26 14.48 4.51
N CYS A 239 -2.17 14.48 3.54
CA CYS A 239 -2.06 13.61 2.37
C CYS A 239 -0.74 13.84 1.60
N ILE A 240 -0.37 15.09 1.36
CA ILE A 240 0.90 15.47 0.73
C ILE A 240 2.10 15.02 1.58
N ASN A 241 2.04 15.17 2.88
CA ASN A 241 3.09 14.70 3.78
C ASN A 241 3.22 13.16 3.76
N TYR A 242 2.12 12.42 3.65
CA TYR A 242 2.14 10.96 3.50
C TYR A 242 2.79 10.53 2.19
N ILE A 243 2.57 11.26 1.08
CA ILE A 243 3.28 11.01 -0.18
C ILE A 243 4.80 11.16 0.01
N LYS A 244 5.24 12.26 0.65
CA LYS A 244 6.66 12.52 0.92
C LYS A 244 7.26 11.44 1.83
N THR A 245 6.54 11.04 2.86
CA THR A 245 6.95 9.97 3.79
C THR A 245 7.08 8.65 3.05
N LEU A 246 6.08 8.24 2.27
CA LEU A 246 6.12 7.01 1.48
C LEU A 246 7.34 6.97 0.54
N LEU A 247 7.58 8.06 -0.19
CA LEU A 247 8.73 8.17 -1.08
C LEU A 247 10.07 8.06 -0.35
N SER A 248 10.14 8.35 0.94
CA SER A 248 11.38 8.18 1.70
C SER A 248 11.73 6.71 1.95
N TYR A 249 10.77 5.78 1.84
CA TYR A 249 10.98 4.35 2.04
C TYR A 249 11.19 3.56 0.76
N VAL A 250 10.74 4.07 -0.39
CA VAL A 250 10.74 3.34 -1.65
C VAL A 250 11.82 3.86 -2.62
N PRO A 251 12.39 3.01 -3.50
CA PRO A 251 13.39 3.44 -4.47
C PRO A 251 12.79 4.31 -5.57
N GLN A 252 13.64 4.77 -6.48
CA GLN A 252 13.24 5.55 -7.64
C GLN A 252 12.50 4.68 -8.68
N ASN A 253 12.94 3.43 -8.82
CA ASN A 253 12.42 2.45 -9.77
C ASN A 253 12.82 1.03 -9.34
N CYS A 254 12.42 0.02 -10.10
CA CYS A 254 12.68 -1.39 -9.81
C CYS A 254 14.16 -1.82 -9.92
N GLU A 255 15.02 -1.00 -10.51
CA GLU A 255 16.46 -1.29 -10.66
C GLU A 255 17.28 -0.75 -9.47
N GLU A 256 16.72 0.15 -8.67
CA GLU A 256 17.42 0.78 -7.56
C GLU A 256 17.03 0.15 -6.21
N LEU A 257 17.89 0.36 -5.22
CA LEU A 257 17.60 -0.01 -3.84
C LEU A 257 16.86 1.11 -3.12
N PRO A 258 16.04 0.77 -2.10
CA PRO A 258 15.38 1.77 -1.25
C PRO A 258 16.38 2.71 -0.58
N PRO A 259 16.01 3.98 -0.35
CA PRO A 259 16.86 4.93 0.35
C PRO A 259 17.22 4.46 1.75
N SER A 260 18.49 4.64 2.14
CA SER A 260 18.94 4.44 3.51
C SER A 260 19.32 5.77 4.14
N ILE A 261 19.21 5.86 5.46
CA ILE A 261 19.68 6.99 6.26
C ILE A 261 20.89 6.55 7.08
N PRO A 262 21.85 7.46 7.37
CA PRO A 262 22.93 7.14 8.28
C PRO A 262 22.39 6.70 9.63
N TYR A 263 22.95 5.60 10.15
CA TYR A 263 22.57 5.04 11.44
C TYR A 263 23.80 4.51 12.17
N GLU A 264 24.00 4.94 13.40
CA GLU A 264 25.06 4.43 14.28
C GLU A 264 24.42 3.52 15.33
N GLU A 265 24.66 2.23 15.20
CA GLU A 265 24.18 1.24 16.17
C GLU A 265 25.32 0.62 16.95
N LYS A 266 25.11 0.42 18.23
CA LYS A 266 25.99 -0.44 19.02
C LYS A 266 25.71 -1.89 18.63
N ALA A 267 26.71 -2.59 18.14
CA ALA A 267 26.59 -3.91 17.50
C ALA A 267 25.92 -5.01 18.37
N ASP A 268 25.80 -4.80 19.68
CA ASP A 268 25.25 -5.76 20.63
C ASP A 268 24.14 -5.15 21.51
N GLU A 269 23.43 -4.12 21.01
CA GLU A 269 22.33 -3.51 21.75
C GLU A 269 21.16 -4.48 21.85
N THR A 270 20.90 -4.98 23.06
CA THR A 270 19.70 -5.77 23.35
C THR A 270 18.54 -4.86 23.73
N ARG A 271 17.35 -5.20 23.26
CA ARG A 271 16.11 -4.48 23.57
C ARG A 271 15.35 -5.24 24.66
N ALA A 272 15.76 -5.05 25.92
CA ALA A 272 15.18 -5.76 27.08
C ALA A 272 13.66 -5.60 27.22
N VAL A 273 13.06 -4.56 26.65
CA VAL A 273 11.61 -4.39 26.60
C VAL A 273 10.91 -5.56 25.90
N LEU A 274 11.55 -6.20 24.91
CA LEU A 274 11.00 -7.33 24.19
C LEU A 274 10.92 -8.61 25.02
N ASP A 275 11.79 -8.77 26.04
CA ASP A 275 11.83 -10.00 26.85
C ASP A 275 10.55 -10.22 27.67
N ASN A 276 9.80 -9.15 27.94
CA ASN A 276 8.57 -9.20 28.72
C ASN A 276 7.33 -8.68 27.93
N ILE A 277 7.44 -8.53 26.61
CA ILE A 277 6.38 -7.92 25.80
C ILE A 277 5.19 -8.87 25.58
N LEU A 278 5.45 -10.17 25.58
CA LEU A 278 4.38 -11.17 25.44
C LEU A 278 3.74 -11.47 26.79
N PRO A 279 2.39 -11.60 26.84
CA PRO A 279 1.70 -12.05 28.03
C PRO A 279 2.14 -13.48 28.42
N GLU A 280 2.23 -13.76 29.73
CA GLU A 280 2.49 -15.11 30.25
C GLU A 280 1.41 -16.12 29.81
N ASN A 281 0.15 -15.68 29.77
CA ASN A 281 -0.94 -16.51 29.27
C ASN A 281 -0.94 -16.51 27.72
N PRO A 282 -0.70 -17.65 27.07
CA PRO A 282 -0.61 -17.75 25.61
C PRO A 282 -1.93 -17.45 24.88
N ASN A 283 -3.04 -17.39 25.61
CA ASN A 283 -4.35 -17.02 25.04
C ASN A 283 -4.69 -15.54 25.24
N GLN A 284 -3.89 -14.80 25.99
CA GLN A 284 -4.07 -13.36 26.14
C GLN A 284 -3.57 -12.65 24.88
N PRO A 285 -4.39 -11.76 24.27
CA PRO A 285 -3.95 -10.98 23.13
C PRO A 285 -2.94 -9.89 23.51
N TYR A 286 -2.11 -9.48 22.57
CA TYR A 286 -1.21 -8.32 22.64
C TYR A 286 -1.21 -7.60 21.29
N ASP A 287 -0.74 -6.36 21.27
CA ASP A 287 -0.62 -5.59 20.03
C ASP A 287 0.74 -5.86 19.36
N MET A 288 0.74 -6.41 18.15
CA MET A 288 1.97 -6.65 17.39
C MET A 288 2.73 -5.36 17.07
N ARG A 289 2.06 -4.21 17.07
CA ARG A 289 2.72 -2.91 16.86
C ARG A 289 3.74 -2.61 17.96
N GLU A 290 3.48 -3.03 19.20
CA GLU A 290 4.43 -2.87 20.31
C GLU A 290 5.71 -3.69 20.07
N VAL A 291 5.58 -4.91 19.51
CA VAL A 291 6.72 -5.74 19.12
C VAL A 291 7.50 -5.08 17.98
N ILE A 292 6.78 -4.58 16.96
CA ILE A 292 7.40 -3.86 15.84
C ILE A 292 8.22 -2.68 16.35
N GLU A 293 7.64 -1.79 17.16
CA GLU A 293 8.30 -0.61 17.72
C GLU A 293 9.53 -0.98 18.59
N GLY A 294 9.47 -2.11 19.28
CA GLY A 294 10.60 -2.64 20.02
C GLY A 294 11.78 -3.09 19.15
N ILE A 295 11.54 -3.43 17.89
CA ILE A 295 12.54 -3.97 16.96
C ILE A 295 13.15 -2.87 16.07
N ILE A 296 12.32 -1.98 15.53
CA ILE A 296 12.71 -1.03 14.48
C ILE A 296 13.43 0.21 15.00
N ASP A 297 13.87 1.08 14.12
CA ASP A 297 14.37 2.40 14.48
C ASP A 297 13.21 3.25 14.99
N ALA A 298 13.45 4.05 16.03
CA ALA A 298 12.41 4.84 16.69
C ALA A 298 11.64 5.71 15.70
N ASP A 299 10.32 5.82 15.90
CA ASP A 299 9.40 6.65 15.12
C ASP A 299 9.43 6.40 13.59
N SER A 300 9.87 5.21 13.17
CA SER A 300 10.03 4.90 11.75
C SER A 300 8.91 4.02 11.17
N PHE A 301 7.92 3.61 11.95
CA PHE A 301 6.84 2.77 11.44
C PHE A 301 5.80 3.56 10.67
N PHE A 302 5.64 3.25 9.39
CA PHE A 302 4.64 3.84 8.48
C PHE A 302 3.65 2.76 8.04
N GLU A 303 2.58 2.60 8.83
CA GLU A 303 1.58 1.56 8.65
C GLU A 303 0.71 1.81 7.42
N VAL A 304 0.51 0.78 6.59
CA VAL A 304 -0.34 0.79 5.38
C VAL A 304 -1.63 0.03 5.66
N HIS A 305 -2.77 0.51 5.16
CA HIS A 305 -4.08 -0.10 5.38
C HIS A 305 -4.43 -0.30 6.87
N LYS A 306 -4.15 0.69 7.70
CA LYS A 306 -4.35 0.59 9.16
C LYS A 306 -5.76 0.10 9.55
N ASN A 307 -6.79 0.53 8.84
CA ASN A 307 -8.20 0.26 9.14
C ASN A 307 -8.82 -0.88 8.31
N PHE A 308 -8.03 -1.59 7.48
CA PHE A 308 -8.49 -2.71 6.66
C PHE A 308 -7.71 -3.97 6.99
N GLY A 309 -8.41 -5.11 7.14
CA GLY A 309 -7.76 -6.36 7.51
C GLY A 309 -6.89 -6.20 8.75
N GLU A 310 -7.47 -5.69 9.83
CA GLU A 310 -6.75 -5.27 11.05
C GLU A 310 -6.08 -6.43 11.78
N ASN A 311 -6.46 -7.66 11.48
CA ASN A 311 -5.85 -8.91 11.98
C ASN A 311 -4.47 -9.20 11.37
N ILE A 312 -4.00 -8.36 10.44
CA ILE A 312 -2.63 -8.32 9.95
C ILE A 312 -2.13 -6.87 9.84
N VAL A 313 -0.92 -6.61 10.28
CA VAL A 313 -0.24 -5.31 10.20
C VAL A 313 0.75 -5.36 9.05
N VAL A 314 0.71 -4.39 8.15
CA VAL A 314 1.72 -4.20 7.11
C VAL A 314 2.17 -2.75 7.09
N GLY A 315 3.42 -2.49 6.78
CA GLY A 315 3.95 -1.14 6.72
C GLY A 315 5.44 -1.09 6.43
N PHE A 316 5.93 0.10 6.18
CA PHE A 316 7.35 0.37 6.01
C PHE A 316 7.96 0.78 7.35
N ALA A 317 9.22 0.45 7.54
CA ALA A 317 9.99 0.89 8.70
C ALA A 317 11.47 1.04 8.35
N ARG A 318 12.25 1.48 9.32
CA ARG A 318 13.70 1.46 9.22
C ARG A 318 14.29 0.51 10.25
N LEU A 319 15.31 -0.21 9.82
CA LEU A 319 16.08 -1.09 10.69
C LEU A 319 17.57 -0.86 10.40
N GLY A 320 18.25 -0.22 11.36
CA GLY A 320 19.63 0.23 11.16
C GLY A 320 19.74 1.20 9.99
N GLY A 321 18.81 2.16 9.86
CA GLY A 321 18.72 3.15 8.79
C GLY A 321 18.23 2.63 7.44
N ARG A 322 18.08 1.32 7.24
CA ARG A 322 17.63 0.70 5.98
C ARG A 322 16.11 0.58 5.94
N SER A 323 15.51 0.87 4.80
CA SER A 323 14.07 0.62 4.59
C SER A 323 13.79 -0.88 4.55
N ILE A 324 12.76 -1.30 5.27
CA ILE A 324 12.20 -2.66 5.26
C ILE A 324 10.69 -2.61 5.19
N GLY A 325 10.07 -3.64 4.61
CA GLY A 325 8.65 -3.90 4.71
C GLY A 325 8.37 -4.86 5.86
N ILE A 326 7.35 -4.60 6.64
CA ILE A 326 6.93 -5.43 7.76
C ILE A 326 5.58 -6.06 7.45
N VAL A 327 5.45 -7.35 7.74
CA VAL A 327 4.19 -8.10 7.71
C VAL A 327 4.07 -8.84 9.03
N GLY A 328 3.09 -8.50 9.88
CA GLY A 328 2.91 -9.12 11.19
C GLY A 328 1.46 -9.53 11.45
N ASN A 329 1.21 -10.72 11.97
CA ASN A 329 -0.11 -11.07 12.48
C ASN A 329 -0.45 -10.18 13.68
N GLN A 330 -1.73 -9.77 13.81
CA GLN A 330 -2.19 -8.93 14.91
C GLN A 330 -3.07 -9.74 15.90
N PRO A 331 -2.48 -10.29 16.97
CA PRO A 331 -3.23 -11.13 17.91
C PRO A 331 -4.35 -10.41 18.66
N ALA A 332 -4.29 -9.07 18.75
CA ALA A 332 -5.35 -8.28 19.35
C ALA A 332 -6.66 -8.28 18.52
N VAL A 333 -6.58 -8.63 17.24
CA VAL A 333 -7.74 -8.67 16.33
C VAL A 333 -7.88 -10.09 15.78
N LEU A 334 -9.01 -10.73 16.01
CA LEU A 334 -9.30 -12.10 15.56
C LEU A 334 -8.17 -13.10 15.87
N ALA A 335 -7.45 -12.91 16.98
CA ALA A 335 -6.29 -13.72 17.38
C ALA A 335 -5.19 -13.84 16.32
N GLY A 336 -5.11 -12.92 15.36
CA GLY A 336 -4.11 -12.92 14.28
C GLY A 336 -4.37 -13.95 13.17
N VAL A 337 -5.57 -14.53 13.06
CA VAL A 337 -5.90 -15.48 11.97
C VAL A 337 -5.79 -14.82 10.60
N LEU A 338 -5.54 -15.61 9.57
CA LEU A 338 -5.62 -15.15 8.18
C LEU A 338 -7.06 -15.30 7.67
N ASP A 339 -7.68 -14.20 7.31
CA ASP A 339 -8.94 -14.13 6.57
C ASP A 339 -8.72 -13.60 5.15
N ILE A 340 -9.80 -13.43 4.39
CA ILE A 340 -9.75 -12.91 3.02
C ILE A 340 -9.08 -11.53 2.98
N ASN A 341 -9.45 -10.63 3.88
CA ASN A 341 -8.95 -9.26 3.89
C ASN A 341 -7.46 -9.20 4.28
N ALA A 342 -7.06 -9.91 5.34
CA ALA A 342 -5.68 -10.03 5.76
C ALA A 342 -4.79 -10.61 4.66
N SER A 343 -5.26 -11.69 4.01
CA SER A 343 -4.54 -12.35 2.92
C SER A 343 -4.34 -11.43 1.72
N THR A 344 -5.38 -10.70 1.32
CA THR A 344 -5.32 -9.78 0.18
C THR A 344 -4.43 -8.57 0.47
N LYS A 345 -4.58 -7.96 1.66
CA LYS A 345 -3.75 -6.85 2.13
C LYS A 345 -2.27 -7.21 2.13
N ALA A 346 -1.91 -8.31 2.77
CA ALA A 346 -0.53 -8.74 2.87
C ALA A 346 0.05 -9.15 1.51
N ALA A 347 -0.71 -9.88 0.67
CA ALA A 347 -0.26 -10.28 -0.66
C ALA A 347 0.09 -9.06 -1.54
N ARG A 348 -0.74 -8.03 -1.54
CA ARG A 348 -0.50 -6.79 -2.29
C ARG A 348 0.76 -6.08 -1.79
N PHE A 349 0.94 -5.98 -0.48
CA PHE A 349 2.08 -5.33 0.13
C PHE A 349 3.40 -6.09 -0.15
N VAL A 350 3.40 -7.41 0.00
CA VAL A 350 4.57 -8.27 -0.30
C VAL A 350 4.99 -8.13 -1.76
N ARG A 351 4.05 -8.14 -2.71
CA ARG A 351 4.37 -7.94 -4.14
C ARG A 351 4.96 -6.57 -4.42
N PHE A 352 4.42 -5.52 -3.80
CA PHE A 352 5.00 -4.19 -3.92
C PHE A 352 6.44 -4.16 -3.41
N CYS A 353 6.69 -4.70 -2.24
CA CYS A 353 8.03 -4.76 -1.66
C CYS A 353 9.02 -5.50 -2.57
N ASP A 354 8.59 -6.63 -3.16
CA ASP A 354 9.42 -7.39 -4.08
C ASP A 354 9.70 -6.63 -5.39
N CYS A 355 8.68 -5.98 -5.98
CA CYS A 355 8.86 -5.15 -7.18
C CYS A 355 9.88 -4.02 -7.00
N PHE A 356 9.98 -3.48 -5.78
CA PHE A 356 10.80 -2.29 -5.50
C PHE A 356 11.94 -2.56 -4.51
N ASN A 357 12.46 -3.78 -4.49
CA ASN A 357 13.67 -4.16 -3.74
C ASN A 357 13.61 -3.86 -2.23
N VAL A 358 12.43 -3.80 -1.63
CA VAL A 358 12.24 -3.57 -0.20
C VAL A 358 12.33 -4.90 0.54
N PRO A 359 13.36 -5.13 1.40
CA PRO A 359 13.47 -6.37 2.18
C PRO A 359 12.29 -6.56 3.12
N LEU A 360 11.91 -7.81 3.39
CA LEU A 360 10.74 -8.15 4.19
C LEU A 360 11.10 -8.77 5.54
N LEU A 361 10.53 -8.21 6.60
CA LEU A 361 10.47 -8.79 7.93
C LEU A 361 9.05 -9.31 8.21
N VAL A 362 8.95 -10.59 8.53
CA VAL A 362 7.67 -11.21 8.91
C VAL A 362 7.69 -11.53 10.40
N LEU A 363 6.67 -11.08 11.12
CA LEU A 363 6.46 -11.36 12.54
C LEU A 363 5.24 -12.27 12.66
N GLU A 364 5.48 -13.51 13.05
CA GLU A 364 4.45 -14.54 12.99
C GLU A 364 3.88 -14.88 14.35
N ASP A 365 2.56 -14.70 14.49
CA ASP A 365 1.72 -15.24 15.56
C ASP A 365 0.36 -15.58 14.97
N VAL A 366 0.26 -16.75 14.32
CA VAL A 366 -0.90 -17.15 13.53
C VAL A 366 -1.46 -18.51 13.97
N PRO A 367 -2.73 -18.57 14.44
CA PRO A 367 -3.35 -19.85 14.81
C PRO A 367 -3.94 -20.62 13.62
N GLY A 368 -3.95 -20.02 12.41
CA GLY A 368 -4.50 -20.64 11.21
C GLY A 368 -5.23 -19.67 10.30
N PHE A 369 -5.93 -20.20 9.30
CA PHE A 369 -6.92 -19.46 8.51
C PHE A 369 -8.26 -19.41 9.25
N LEU A 370 -9.01 -18.31 9.06
CA LEU A 370 -10.34 -18.15 9.66
C LEU A 370 -11.33 -19.17 9.07
N PRO A 371 -11.89 -20.08 9.89
CA PRO A 371 -12.88 -21.03 9.43
C PRO A 371 -14.27 -20.38 9.29
N GLY A 372 -15.15 -21.01 8.53
CA GLY A 372 -16.55 -20.64 8.45
C GLY A 372 -17.07 -20.49 7.03
N THR A 373 -18.38 -20.67 6.87
CA THR A 373 -19.03 -20.67 5.56
C THR A 373 -18.87 -19.33 4.81
N ASP A 374 -18.88 -18.20 5.53
CA ASP A 374 -18.65 -16.88 4.91
C ASP A 374 -17.27 -16.82 4.23
N GLN A 375 -16.22 -17.29 4.91
CA GLN A 375 -14.86 -17.30 4.36
C GLN A 375 -14.75 -18.29 3.20
N GLU A 376 -15.27 -19.51 3.35
CA GLU A 376 -15.21 -20.54 2.31
C GLU A 376 -15.95 -20.09 1.03
N TRP A 377 -17.17 -19.58 1.18
CA TRP A 377 -17.99 -19.18 0.02
C TRP A 377 -17.51 -17.92 -0.66
N ARG A 378 -16.85 -17.03 0.07
CA ARG A 378 -16.25 -15.81 -0.47
C ARG A 378 -14.81 -16.01 -0.96
N GLY A 379 -14.30 -17.25 -0.94
CA GLY A 379 -13.07 -17.64 -1.61
C GLY A 379 -11.80 -17.47 -0.78
N ILE A 380 -11.82 -17.83 0.51
CA ILE A 380 -10.62 -17.83 1.37
C ILE A 380 -9.48 -18.65 0.75
N ILE A 381 -9.79 -19.76 0.07
CA ILE A 381 -8.80 -20.63 -0.57
C ILE A 381 -8.01 -19.83 -1.63
N THR A 382 -8.70 -19.17 -2.55
CA THR A 382 -8.06 -18.35 -3.60
C THR A 382 -7.34 -17.14 -3.02
N ASN A 383 -7.96 -16.43 -2.06
CA ASN A 383 -7.36 -15.24 -1.47
C ASN A 383 -6.16 -15.59 -0.57
N GLY A 384 -6.21 -16.69 0.18
CA GLY A 384 -5.06 -17.21 0.92
C GLY A 384 -3.92 -17.64 0.00
N ALA A 385 -4.25 -18.25 -1.14
CA ALA A 385 -3.27 -18.61 -2.16
C ALA A 385 -2.55 -17.40 -2.78
N LYS A 386 -3.17 -16.21 -2.81
CA LYS A 386 -2.49 -14.96 -3.25
C LYS A 386 -1.31 -14.62 -2.35
N LEU A 387 -1.48 -14.73 -1.04
CA LEU A 387 -0.41 -14.44 -0.08
C LEU A 387 0.71 -15.47 -0.18
N LEU A 388 0.37 -16.76 -0.25
CA LEU A 388 1.33 -17.83 -0.46
C LEU A 388 2.12 -17.59 -1.76
N TYR A 389 1.43 -17.29 -2.85
CA TYR A 389 2.07 -17.01 -4.14
C TYR A 389 3.02 -15.81 -4.06
N ALA A 390 2.59 -14.71 -3.44
CA ALA A 390 3.40 -13.50 -3.31
C ALA A 390 4.71 -13.78 -2.57
N PHE A 391 4.68 -14.51 -1.47
CA PHE A 391 5.88 -14.90 -0.75
C PHE A 391 6.75 -15.90 -1.54
N CYS A 392 6.17 -16.91 -2.18
CA CYS A 392 6.93 -17.89 -2.98
C CYS A 392 7.66 -17.22 -4.17
N GLU A 393 7.07 -16.20 -4.77
CA GLU A 393 7.65 -15.50 -5.93
C GLU A 393 8.67 -14.44 -5.52
N ALA A 394 8.60 -13.90 -4.31
CA ALA A 394 9.43 -12.81 -3.84
C ALA A 394 10.93 -13.16 -3.82
N THR A 395 11.74 -12.27 -4.38
CA THR A 395 13.19 -12.42 -4.55
C THR A 395 14.01 -11.58 -3.57
N VAL A 396 13.41 -10.58 -2.94
CA VAL A 396 14.05 -9.74 -1.92
C VAL A 396 14.48 -10.55 -0.68
N PRO A 397 15.42 -10.04 0.14
CA PRO A 397 15.70 -10.64 1.45
C PRO A 397 14.42 -10.78 2.28
N ARG A 398 14.18 -11.98 2.81
CA ARG A 398 12.96 -12.32 3.58
C ARG A 398 13.34 -13.03 4.87
N ILE A 399 13.02 -12.43 6.00
CA ILE A 399 13.33 -12.98 7.33
C ILE A 399 12.04 -13.11 8.12
N THR A 400 11.86 -14.24 8.79
CA THR A 400 10.72 -14.48 9.69
C THR A 400 11.18 -14.61 11.13
N VAL A 401 10.42 -14.03 12.04
CA VAL A 401 10.53 -14.25 13.49
C VAL A 401 9.19 -14.77 14.00
N ILE A 402 9.17 -16.01 14.46
CA ILE A 402 7.99 -16.62 15.07
C ILE A 402 7.98 -16.23 16.54
N THR A 403 7.03 -15.39 16.92
CA THR A 403 6.93 -14.86 18.28
C THR A 403 6.17 -15.80 19.20
N ARG A 404 5.08 -16.43 18.72
CA ARG A 404 4.25 -17.32 19.52
C ARG A 404 3.66 -18.45 18.68
N LYS A 405 2.46 -18.31 18.11
CA LYS A 405 1.77 -19.39 17.39
C LYS A 405 2.16 -19.43 15.90
N ALA A 406 2.36 -20.63 15.39
CA ALA A 406 2.60 -20.88 13.97
C ALA A 406 1.95 -22.23 13.61
N TYR A 407 0.65 -22.20 13.26
CA TYR A 407 -0.13 -23.44 13.12
C TYR A 407 -0.61 -23.68 11.70
N GLY A 408 -0.53 -24.96 11.30
CA GLY A 408 -1.09 -25.49 10.07
C GLY A 408 -0.52 -24.86 8.81
N GLY A 409 -1.34 -24.75 7.76
CA GLY A 409 -0.92 -24.13 6.49
C GLY A 409 -0.61 -22.64 6.62
N ALA A 410 -1.10 -21.96 7.64
CA ALA A 410 -0.79 -20.54 7.86
C ALA A 410 0.68 -20.34 8.25
N TYR A 411 1.30 -21.29 9.00
CA TYR A 411 2.74 -21.31 9.22
C TYR A 411 3.53 -21.27 7.90
N ASP A 412 3.12 -22.11 6.93
CA ASP A 412 3.81 -22.12 5.63
C ASP A 412 3.62 -20.78 4.90
N VAL A 413 2.39 -20.25 4.89
CA VAL A 413 2.02 -19.04 4.16
C VAL A 413 2.72 -17.80 4.71
N MET A 414 2.96 -17.72 6.02
CA MET A 414 3.64 -16.59 6.68
C MET A 414 5.17 -16.64 6.52
N ASN A 415 5.63 -16.93 5.30
CA ASN A 415 7.04 -16.92 4.92
C ASN A 415 7.89 -17.96 5.65
N SER A 416 7.45 -19.22 5.66
CA SER A 416 8.27 -20.31 6.19
C SER A 416 9.53 -20.53 5.36
N LYS A 417 10.50 -21.21 5.95
CA LYS A 417 11.72 -21.64 5.25
C LYS A 417 11.42 -22.52 4.03
N HIS A 418 10.34 -23.30 4.08
CA HIS A 418 9.92 -24.20 3.01
C HIS A 418 9.51 -23.49 1.73
N ILE A 419 9.00 -22.25 1.83
CA ILE A 419 8.64 -21.45 0.66
C ILE A 419 9.71 -20.41 0.29
N GLY A 420 10.94 -20.60 0.81
CA GLY A 420 12.11 -19.83 0.40
C GLY A 420 12.44 -18.62 1.26
N ALA A 421 11.99 -18.54 2.50
CA ALA A 421 12.53 -17.55 3.44
C ALA A 421 14.03 -17.77 3.65
N ASP A 422 14.79 -16.68 3.76
CA ASP A 422 16.25 -16.76 3.87
C ASP A 422 16.69 -17.14 5.29
N MET A 423 16.05 -16.54 6.30
CA MET A 423 16.30 -16.82 7.71
C MET A 423 14.98 -16.93 8.47
N ASN A 424 14.88 -17.93 9.34
CA ASN A 424 13.76 -18.14 10.24
C ASN A 424 14.24 -18.22 11.67
N TYR A 425 13.86 -17.25 12.47
CA TYR A 425 14.08 -17.21 13.91
C TYR A 425 12.81 -17.57 14.66
N ALA A 426 12.94 -18.09 15.86
CA ALA A 426 11.83 -18.30 16.77
C ALA A 426 12.18 -17.81 18.16
N TRP A 427 11.22 -17.26 18.88
CA TRP A 427 11.36 -17.02 20.32
C TRP A 427 11.12 -18.31 21.10
N PRO A 428 11.60 -18.42 22.35
CA PRO A 428 11.35 -19.61 23.17
C PRO A 428 9.87 -19.90 23.42
N THR A 429 9.02 -18.88 23.29
CA THR A 429 7.56 -18.94 23.41
C THR A 429 6.86 -19.47 22.16
N ALA A 430 7.60 -19.74 21.06
CA ALA A 430 7.01 -20.18 19.81
C ALA A 430 6.43 -21.60 19.91
N GLU A 431 5.22 -21.75 19.39
CA GLU A 431 4.54 -23.04 19.25
C GLU A 431 4.33 -23.34 17.75
N ILE A 432 5.14 -24.26 17.20
CA ILE A 432 5.13 -24.60 15.77
C ILE A 432 4.53 -25.99 15.61
N ALA A 433 3.31 -26.10 15.07
CA ALA A 433 2.57 -27.35 15.01
C ALA A 433 1.54 -27.38 13.87
N VAL A 434 1.06 -28.58 13.55
CA VAL A 434 -0.02 -28.77 12.55
C VAL A 434 -1.32 -28.09 13.01
N MET A 435 -1.61 -28.08 14.31
CA MET A 435 -2.76 -27.43 14.92
C MET A 435 -2.51 -27.19 16.42
N GLY A 436 -3.37 -26.35 17.02
CA GLY A 436 -3.31 -26.13 18.46
C GLY A 436 -3.44 -27.42 19.27
N ALA A 437 -2.73 -27.49 20.41
CA ALA A 437 -2.59 -28.72 21.20
C ALA A 437 -3.92 -29.32 21.67
N GLN A 438 -4.93 -28.49 21.99
CA GLN A 438 -6.22 -28.98 22.42
C GLN A 438 -6.93 -29.76 21.29
N GLY A 439 -7.06 -29.16 20.11
CA GLY A 439 -7.69 -29.84 18.98
C GLY A 439 -6.93 -31.09 18.54
N ALA A 440 -5.60 -31.05 18.59
CA ALA A 440 -4.76 -32.22 18.30
C ALA A 440 -5.00 -33.35 19.30
N ALA A 441 -5.05 -33.04 20.60
CA ALA A 441 -5.32 -34.03 21.66
C ALA A 441 -6.71 -34.65 21.53
N GLU A 442 -7.74 -33.85 21.27
CA GLU A 442 -9.11 -34.32 21.04
C GLU A 442 -9.24 -35.29 19.85
N ILE A 443 -8.42 -35.10 18.80
CA ILE A 443 -8.40 -35.97 17.62
C ILE A 443 -7.58 -37.25 17.89
N ILE A 444 -6.34 -37.10 18.35
CA ILE A 444 -5.39 -38.20 18.47
C ILE A 444 -5.79 -39.16 19.61
N PHE A 445 -6.22 -38.59 20.73
CA PHE A 445 -6.52 -39.34 21.96
C PHE A 445 -8.02 -39.47 22.22
N LYS A 446 -8.87 -39.26 21.20
CA LYS A 446 -10.34 -39.28 21.30
C LYS A 446 -10.87 -40.46 22.10
N ARG A 447 -10.32 -41.66 21.84
CA ARG A 447 -10.76 -42.90 22.50
C ARG A 447 -10.32 -42.96 23.95
N GLU A 448 -9.07 -42.64 24.24
CA GLU A 448 -8.52 -42.63 25.60
C GLU A 448 -9.25 -41.62 26.50
N ILE A 449 -9.61 -40.45 25.93
CA ILE A 449 -10.35 -39.41 26.66
C ILE A 449 -11.78 -39.88 26.94
N ALA A 450 -12.44 -40.52 25.98
CA ALA A 450 -13.83 -40.97 26.14
C ALA A 450 -13.95 -42.15 27.13
N GLU A 451 -12.94 -42.99 27.27
CA GLU A 451 -12.90 -44.16 28.16
C GLU A 451 -12.37 -43.83 29.57
N ALA A 452 -11.89 -42.60 29.83
CA ALA A 452 -11.33 -42.17 31.12
C ALA A 452 -12.43 -41.92 32.17
N GLU A 453 -12.13 -42.21 33.44
CA GLU A 453 -13.04 -41.89 34.57
C GLU A 453 -13.32 -40.39 34.69
N ASP A 454 -12.30 -39.55 34.38
CA ASP A 454 -12.43 -38.10 34.27
C ASP A 454 -11.93 -37.65 32.89
N PRO A 455 -12.82 -37.49 31.89
CA PRO A 455 -12.47 -37.07 30.55
C PRO A 455 -11.80 -35.68 30.49
N ALA A 456 -12.18 -34.75 31.38
CA ALA A 456 -11.62 -33.39 31.39
C ALA A 456 -10.17 -33.38 31.89
N ALA A 457 -9.89 -34.10 32.98
CA ALA A 457 -8.51 -34.27 33.49
C ALA A 457 -7.64 -35.01 32.48
N LYS A 458 -8.18 -36.05 31.81
CA LYS A 458 -7.45 -36.80 30.77
C LYS A 458 -7.14 -35.93 29.55
N LEU A 459 -8.08 -35.12 29.12
CA LEU A 459 -7.84 -34.16 28.04
C LEU A 459 -6.72 -33.18 28.40
N ALA A 460 -6.76 -32.60 29.59
CA ALA A 460 -5.71 -31.68 30.06
C ALA A 460 -4.32 -32.34 30.08
N GLU A 461 -4.21 -33.59 30.55
CA GLU A 461 -2.98 -34.38 30.52
C GLU A 461 -2.47 -34.55 29.08
N LYS A 462 -3.35 -34.92 28.13
CA LYS A 462 -2.99 -35.15 26.73
C LYS A 462 -2.65 -33.87 25.96
N VAL A 463 -3.29 -32.78 26.31
CA VAL A 463 -2.93 -31.44 25.80
C VAL A 463 -1.50 -31.10 26.22
N GLN A 464 -1.16 -31.31 27.47
CA GLN A 464 0.22 -31.04 27.95
C GLN A 464 1.23 -31.98 27.29
N GLU A 465 0.93 -33.28 27.21
CA GLU A 465 1.77 -34.24 26.48
C GLU A 465 2.04 -33.83 25.03
N TYR A 466 1.00 -33.33 24.32
CA TYR A 466 1.15 -32.87 22.95
C TYR A 466 2.00 -31.59 22.88
N LYS A 467 1.79 -30.64 23.80
CA LYS A 467 2.58 -29.41 23.87
C LYS A 467 4.07 -29.72 24.04
N ASP A 468 4.41 -30.55 25.00
CA ASP A 468 5.79 -30.90 25.32
C ASP A 468 6.51 -31.59 24.17
N LYS A 469 5.76 -32.37 23.36
CA LYS A 469 6.33 -33.12 22.25
C LYS A 469 6.40 -32.35 20.92
N PHE A 470 5.39 -31.53 20.62
CA PHE A 470 5.18 -31.01 19.27
C PHE A 470 5.07 -29.49 19.19
N ALA A 471 4.46 -28.82 20.19
CA ALA A 471 4.22 -27.39 20.15
C ALA A 471 5.39 -26.61 20.78
N THR A 472 6.59 -26.78 20.25
CA THR A 472 7.83 -26.15 20.73
C THR A 472 8.72 -25.75 19.56
N PRO A 473 9.49 -24.66 19.63
CA PRO A 473 10.38 -24.26 18.54
C PRO A 473 11.52 -25.27 18.31
N TYR A 474 11.91 -26.03 19.34
CA TYR A 474 13.05 -26.94 19.26
C TYR A 474 12.79 -28.12 18.33
N ARG A 475 11.53 -28.59 18.21
CA ARG A 475 11.17 -29.65 17.29
C ARG A 475 11.43 -29.24 15.83
N ALA A 476 11.09 -28.01 15.47
CA ALA A 476 11.36 -27.43 14.16
C ALA A 476 12.86 -27.12 13.97
N ALA A 477 13.53 -26.62 14.99
CA ALA A 477 14.97 -26.34 14.98
C ALA A 477 15.81 -27.62 14.76
N HIS A 478 15.45 -28.72 15.42
CA HIS A 478 16.13 -30.03 15.23
C HIS A 478 16.03 -30.54 13.79
N ARG A 479 15.07 -30.08 13.02
CA ARG A 479 14.91 -30.43 11.59
C ARG A 479 15.52 -29.38 10.66
N GLY A 480 16.07 -28.30 11.20
CA GLY A 480 16.60 -27.19 10.43
C GLY A 480 15.52 -26.31 9.77
N PHE A 481 14.27 -26.37 10.25
CA PHE A 481 13.17 -25.49 9.78
C PHE A 481 13.27 -24.10 10.42
N ILE A 482 13.89 -24.00 11.58
CA ILE A 482 14.26 -22.76 12.28
C ILE A 482 15.79 -22.71 12.32
N ASP A 483 16.37 -21.58 11.95
CA ASP A 483 17.82 -21.38 11.93
C ASP A 483 18.37 -21.17 13.35
N GLU A 484 17.62 -20.45 14.19
CA GLU A 484 18.02 -20.22 15.58
C GLU A 484 16.79 -19.92 16.45
N VAL A 485 16.80 -20.41 17.68
CA VAL A 485 15.89 -19.95 18.75
C VAL A 485 16.62 -18.86 19.52
N ILE A 486 16.08 -17.64 19.50
CA ILE A 486 16.71 -16.43 20.02
C ILE A 486 15.93 -15.82 21.17
N MET A 487 16.61 -15.14 22.08
CA MET A 487 15.94 -14.33 23.11
C MET A 487 15.23 -13.14 22.44
N PRO A 488 14.01 -12.76 22.90
CA PRO A 488 13.29 -11.65 22.31
C PRO A 488 14.11 -10.35 22.23
N GLY A 489 14.84 -10.02 23.31
CA GLY A 489 15.70 -8.84 23.37
C GLY A 489 16.84 -8.81 22.35
N GLU A 490 17.28 -9.96 21.82
CA GLU A 490 18.35 -10.06 20.81
C GLU A 490 17.82 -9.86 19.38
N THR A 491 16.51 -9.85 19.18
CA THR A 491 15.87 -9.88 17.86
C THR A 491 16.40 -8.78 16.93
N ARG A 492 16.46 -7.54 17.40
CA ARG A 492 16.94 -6.41 16.60
C ARG A 492 18.37 -6.63 16.11
N ALA A 493 19.29 -6.95 16.98
CA ALA A 493 20.70 -7.17 16.64
C ALA A 493 20.89 -8.33 15.65
N LYS A 494 20.14 -9.43 15.84
CA LYS A 494 20.13 -10.57 14.91
C LYS A 494 19.61 -10.18 13.52
N LEU A 495 18.51 -9.43 13.46
CA LEU A 495 17.91 -8.98 12.19
C LEU A 495 18.85 -8.04 11.43
N ILE A 496 19.50 -7.09 12.07
CA ILE A 496 20.46 -6.17 11.42
C ILE A 496 21.61 -6.98 10.80
N LYS A 497 22.18 -7.93 11.54
CA LYS A 497 23.24 -8.81 11.04
C LYS A 497 22.76 -9.66 9.86
N ALA A 498 21.55 -10.21 9.94
CA ALA A 498 20.98 -11.05 8.90
C ALA A 498 20.66 -10.25 7.61
N PHE A 499 20.02 -9.07 7.70
CA PHE A 499 19.80 -8.22 6.54
C PHE A 499 21.11 -7.70 5.93
N LYS A 500 22.14 -7.44 6.76
CA LYS A 500 23.48 -7.10 6.25
C LYS A 500 24.10 -8.26 5.49
N MET A 501 24.01 -9.47 5.98
CA MET A 501 24.50 -10.69 5.30
C MET A 501 23.76 -10.90 3.96
N LEU A 502 22.47 -10.58 3.89
CA LEU A 502 21.63 -10.75 2.70
C LEU A 502 21.68 -9.54 1.74
N GLU A 503 22.47 -8.53 2.00
CA GLU A 503 22.52 -7.26 1.24
C GLU A 503 22.73 -7.46 -0.27
N ASN A 504 23.51 -8.47 -0.64
CA ASN A 504 23.83 -8.80 -2.04
C ASN A 504 23.06 -10.03 -2.54
N LYS A 505 21.92 -10.38 -1.89
CA LYS A 505 21.10 -11.50 -2.35
C LYS A 505 20.64 -11.26 -3.78
N ALA A 506 20.90 -12.24 -4.65
CA ALA A 506 20.41 -12.28 -6.01
C ALA A 506 19.74 -13.63 -6.28
N VAL A 507 18.50 -13.58 -6.79
CA VAL A 507 17.72 -14.77 -7.13
C VAL A 507 17.30 -14.69 -8.58
N THR A 508 17.58 -15.76 -9.34
CA THR A 508 17.11 -15.89 -10.72
C THR A 508 15.89 -16.80 -10.75
N LEU A 509 14.75 -16.23 -11.08
CA LEU A 509 13.53 -17.01 -11.30
C LEU A 509 13.50 -17.65 -12.69
N PRO A 510 12.76 -18.76 -12.89
CA PRO A 510 12.51 -19.30 -14.21
C PRO A 510 11.93 -18.25 -15.16
N ARG A 511 12.43 -18.23 -16.41
CA ARG A 511 11.93 -17.27 -17.41
C ARG A 511 10.46 -17.52 -17.71
N LYS A 512 9.64 -16.47 -17.56
CA LYS A 512 8.20 -16.48 -17.87
C LYS A 512 7.80 -15.13 -18.46
N LYS A 513 6.66 -15.04 -19.13
CA LYS A 513 6.12 -13.76 -19.61
C LYS A 513 5.72 -12.86 -18.42
N HIS A 514 5.01 -13.45 -17.48
CA HIS A 514 4.61 -12.87 -16.18
C HIS A 514 4.14 -14.01 -15.26
N GLY A 515 3.98 -13.76 -13.97
CA GLY A 515 3.35 -14.69 -13.06
C GLY A 515 1.85 -14.85 -13.35
N ASN A 516 1.31 -16.06 -13.13
CA ASN A 516 -0.14 -16.31 -13.18
C ASN A 516 -0.65 -16.47 -11.74
N ILE A 517 -0.65 -15.35 -11.03
CA ILE A 517 -1.16 -15.29 -9.66
C ILE A 517 -2.67 -15.57 -9.65
N PRO A 518 -3.21 -16.29 -8.67
CA PRO A 518 -4.65 -16.45 -8.52
C PRO A 518 -5.30 -15.08 -8.25
N LEU A 519 -6.07 -14.55 -9.21
CA LEU A 519 -6.69 -13.23 -9.18
C LEU A 519 -8.07 -13.26 -8.51
#